data_56e9221f80e99bf9b268e4217bcec9f6
#
_entry.id   56e9221f80e99bf9b268e4217bcec9f6
#
_cell.length_a   1.000
_cell.length_b   1.000
_cell.length_c   1.000
_cell.angle_alpha   90.00
_cell.angle_beta   90.00
_cell.angle_gamma   90.00
#
_symmetry.space_group_name_H-M   'P 1'
#
loop_
_entity.id
_entity.type
_entity.pdbx_description
1 polymer ?
#
loop_
_entity_poly.entity_id
_entity_poly.type
_entity_poly.pdbx_seq_one_letter_code
_entity_poly.pdbx_strand_id
1 'polypeptide(L)'
;AGVYSVIADPETTEVDQAFLKYKRGIATATIGRQVLTLDNHRFVGHVGWRQDRQTFDAFRVEAGFTDQFTGQYAYLVKRNRIFGEEKDIDSKDHLLNLAYSTDLGKLSAYAYLLEVDQNIDNSLDTYGLRFAGKKPASEDVTILYAAEYATQEKSEAGSADLDADYLALELGASVSGITAKLGFESLGSDEGNYGFSTPLATLHKFNGWADQFLGTPDQGLEDMYVSVGTKVSGIKLAAIYHDFSADVSNGGSDDLGTEVDLLAAKKFNDTYSGGLKYAMYSAGDAAFGKVDTDKAWVWVSAKF
;
A
#
# COMPACT_ATOMS: atom_id res chain seq x y z
N ALA A 1 -0.57 -21.65 18.87
CA ALA A 1 -0.60 -20.28 18.30
C ALA A 1 0.00 -19.32 19.32
N GLY A 2 0.71 -18.28 18.90
CA GLY A 2 1.23 -17.23 19.79
C GLY A 2 2.73 -17.29 20.10
N VAL A 3 3.48 -18.27 19.56
CA VAL A 3 4.95 -18.34 19.72
C VAL A 3 5.67 -17.65 18.56
N TYR A 4 5.08 -17.65 17.37
CA TYR A 4 5.66 -17.07 16.15
C TYR A 4 4.72 -16.05 15.51
N SER A 5 5.27 -15.11 14.76
CA SER A 5 4.51 -14.17 13.92
C SER A 5 3.60 -14.91 12.94
N VAL A 6 2.36 -14.44 12.81
CA VAL A 6 1.36 -15.06 11.96
C VAL A 6 1.57 -14.63 10.51
N ILE A 7 1.62 -15.59 9.59
CA ILE A 7 1.39 -15.38 8.17
C ILE A 7 -0.03 -15.89 7.90
N ALA A 8 -1.00 -15.00 7.83
CA ALA A 8 -2.40 -15.37 7.67
C ALA A 8 -2.65 -15.94 6.26
N ASP A 9 -3.24 -17.12 6.21
CA ASP A 9 -3.71 -17.80 5.00
C ASP A 9 -4.92 -18.66 5.39
N PRO A 10 -6.12 -18.04 5.49
CA PRO A 10 -7.31 -18.74 5.94
C PRO A 10 -7.76 -19.80 4.91
N GLU A 11 -8.31 -20.91 5.39
CA GLU A 11 -9.00 -21.87 4.54
C GLU A 11 -10.36 -21.30 4.16
N THR A 12 -10.45 -20.72 2.96
CA THR A 12 -11.68 -20.12 2.45
C THR A 12 -11.86 -20.39 0.96
N THR A 13 -13.11 -20.33 0.49
CA THR A 13 -13.46 -20.37 -0.92
C THR A 13 -14.44 -19.26 -1.20
N GLU A 14 -14.01 -18.24 -1.90
CA GLU A 14 -14.77 -17.04 -2.15
C GLU A 14 -14.81 -16.67 -3.64
N VAL A 15 -15.81 -15.87 -4.01
CA VAL A 15 -15.86 -15.27 -5.34
C VAL A 15 -14.89 -14.10 -5.38
N ASP A 16 -13.83 -14.23 -6.17
CA ASP A 16 -12.82 -13.18 -6.31
C ASP A 16 -13.39 -11.96 -7.05
N GLN A 17 -14.05 -12.17 -8.18
CA GLN A 17 -14.67 -11.07 -8.94
C GLN A 17 -15.97 -11.54 -9.61
N ALA A 18 -17.01 -10.71 -9.52
CA ALA A 18 -18.28 -10.85 -10.23
C ALA A 18 -18.88 -9.47 -10.49
N PHE A 19 -18.74 -8.95 -11.70
CA PHE A 19 -19.18 -7.59 -12.03
C PHE A 19 -19.75 -7.48 -13.45
N LEU A 20 -20.55 -6.44 -13.64
CA LEU A 20 -20.97 -5.95 -14.95
C LEU A 20 -20.19 -4.69 -15.28
N LYS A 21 -19.72 -4.60 -16.53
CA LYS A 21 -19.01 -3.43 -17.05
C LYS A 21 -19.72 -2.86 -18.25
N TYR A 22 -20.01 -1.56 -18.23
CA TYR A 22 -20.63 -0.83 -19.32
C TYR A 22 -19.77 0.36 -19.73
N LYS A 23 -19.42 0.43 -21.01
CA LYS A 23 -18.62 1.53 -21.57
C LYS A 23 -19.47 2.36 -22.53
N ARG A 24 -19.47 3.68 -22.33
CA ARG A 24 -20.13 4.62 -23.23
C ARG A 24 -19.31 5.91 -23.36
N GLY A 25 -18.86 6.20 -24.58
CA GLY A 25 -18.05 7.38 -24.85
C GLY A 25 -16.75 7.35 -24.02
N ILE A 26 -16.55 8.40 -23.26
CA ILE A 26 -15.34 8.58 -22.39
C ILE A 26 -15.45 7.83 -21.06
N ALA A 27 -16.63 7.32 -20.70
CA ALA A 27 -16.89 6.75 -19.38
C ALA A 27 -17.05 5.23 -19.43
N THR A 28 -16.57 4.58 -18.36
CA THR A 28 -16.77 3.16 -18.07
C THR A 28 -17.36 3.03 -16.67
N ALA A 29 -18.53 2.41 -16.55
CA ALA A 29 -19.16 2.07 -15.28
C ALA A 29 -18.96 0.58 -15.00
N THR A 30 -18.64 0.22 -13.75
CA THR A 30 -18.50 -1.15 -13.28
C THR A 30 -19.30 -1.30 -11.99
N ILE A 31 -20.12 -2.35 -11.86
CA ILE A 31 -20.91 -2.65 -10.67
C ILE A 31 -20.72 -4.12 -10.28
N GLY A 32 -20.52 -4.39 -9.01
CA GLY A 32 -20.32 -5.71 -8.41
C GLY A 32 -18.97 -5.86 -7.77
N ARG A 33 -18.61 -7.12 -7.42
CA ARG A 33 -17.34 -7.47 -6.78
C ARG A 33 -16.19 -7.29 -7.74
N GLN A 34 -15.25 -6.41 -7.40
CA GLN A 34 -14.18 -6.01 -8.28
C GLN A 34 -12.90 -5.67 -7.51
N VAL A 35 -11.77 -5.74 -8.20
CA VAL A 35 -10.49 -5.22 -7.71
C VAL A 35 -10.44 -3.72 -7.95
N LEU A 36 -10.06 -2.96 -6.94
CA LEU A 36 -9.72 -1.55 -7.01
C LEU A 36 -8.26 -1.34 -6.61
N THR A 37 -7.53 -0.61 -7.43
CA THR A 37 -6.17 -0.19 -7.12
C THR A 37 -5.97 1.24 -7.58
N LEU A 38 -5.50 2.10 -6.69
CA LEU A 38 -5.24 3.50 -6.96
C LEU A 38 -3.76 3.82 -6.76
N ASP A 39 -3.21 4.57 -7.69
CA ASP A 39 -1.81 5.02 -7.71
C ASP A 39 -0.79 3.90 -7.40
N ASN A 40 -0.04 4.00 -6.30
CA ASN A 40 0.95 3.01 -5.89
C ASN A 40 0.41 1.95 -4.92
N HIS A 41 -0.89 1.90 -4.66
CA HIS A 41 -1.60 1.03 -3.70
C HIS A 41 -1.32 1.38 -2.23
N ARG A 42 -0.80 2.58 -1.95
CA ARG A 42 -0.54 3.00 -0.57
C ARG A 42 -1.81 3.27 0.22
N PHE A 43 -2.84 3.79 -0.45
CA PHE A 43 -4.15 4.06 0.17
C PHE A 43 -5.20 3.02 -0.24
N VAL A 44 -5.26 2.65 -1.52
CA VAL A 44 -6.23 1.68 -2.03
C VAL A 44 -5.51 0.63 -2.87
N GLY A 45 -5.54 -0.59 -2.40
CA GLY A 45 -4.87 -1.73 -3.03
C GLY A 45 -5.62 -3.04 -2.85
N HIS A 46 -5.10 -4.10 -3.44
CA HIS A 46 -5.79 -5.39 -3.54
C HIS A 46 -5.05 -6.53 -2.83
N VAL A 47 -3.90 -6.27 -2.23
CA VAL A 47 -3.08 -7.29 -1.55
C VAL A 47 -2.82 -8.55 -2.43
N GLY A 48 -2.63 -8.32 -3.73
CA GLY A 48 -2.65 -9.38 -4.77
C GLY A 48 -1.46 -10.34 -4.77
N TRP A 49 -0.58 -10.30 -3.76
CA TRP A 49 0.45 -11.29 -3.53
C TRP A 49 -0.07 -12.51 -2.74
N ARG A 50 -1.26 -12.37 -2.09
CA ARG A 50 -1.96 -13.44 -1.38
C ARG A 50 -2.86 -14.24 -2.31
N GLN A 51 -3.28 -15.44 -1.90
CA GLN A 51 -4.26 -16.25 -2.60
C GLN A 51 -5.65 -15.62 -2.50
N ASP A 52 -6.08 -15.29 -1.29
CA ASP A 52 -7.27 -14.49 -1.03
C ASP A 52 -6.87 -13.01 -1.01
N ARG A 53 -7.27 -12.27 -2.02
CA ARG A 53 -6.93 -10.86 -2.15
C ARG A 53 -8.10 -9.96 -1.77
N GLN A 54 -7.77 -8.74 -1.34
CA GLN A 54 -8.78 -7.73 -1.08
C GLN A 54 -9.53 -7.35 -2.36
N THR A 55 -10.87 -7.42 -2.31
CA THR A 55 -11.79 -6.96 -3.34
C THR A 55 -12.88 -6.10 -2.71
N PHE A 56 -13.69 -5.46 -3.55
CA PHE A 56 -14.73 -4.52 -3.09
C PHE A 56 -16.04 -4.77 -3.83
N ASP A 57 -17.13 -4.88 -3.10
CA ASP A 57 -18.47 -4.80 -3.69
C ASP A 57 -18.79 -3.32 -3.88
N ALA A 58 -18.80 -2.87 -5.14
CA ALA A 58 -18.76 -1.44 -5.44
C ALA A 58 -19.46 -1.07 -6.76
N PHE A 59 -19.90 0.19 -6.82
CA PHE A 59 -20.15 0.90 -8.06
C PHE A 59 -18.98 1.83 -8.36
N ARG A 60 -18.38 1.70 -9.55
CA ARG A 60 -17.25 2.53 -10.01
C ARG A 60 -17.52 3.16 -11.35
N VAL A 61 -17.15 4.41 -11.51
CA VAL A 61 -17.11 5.11 -12.81
C VAL A 61 -15.71 5.63 -13.05
N GLU A 62 -15.17 5.34 -14.23
CA GLU A 62 -13.88 5.85 -14.73
C GLU A 62 -14.15 6.67 -15.99
N ALA A 63 -13.53 7.84 -16.12
CA ALA A 63 -13.68 8.69 -17.30
C ALA A 63 -12.32 9.28 -17.74
N GLY A 64 -12.07 9.25 -19.06
CA GLY A 64 -10.98 9.98 -19.70
C GLY A 64 -11.53 11.28 -20.31
N PHE A 65 -11.37 12.39 -19.60
CA PHE A 65 -11.88 13.70 -20.07
C PHE A 65 -11.06 14.23 -21.23
N THR A 66 -9.76 14.00 -21.19
CA THR A 66 -8.79 14.22 -22.26
C THR A 66 -7.76 13.10 -22.25
N ASP A 67 -6.80 13.10 -23.20
CA ASP A 67 -5.67 12.14 -23.21
C ASP A 67 -4.79 12.27 -21.95
N GLN A 68 -4.76 13.44 -21.33
CA GLN A 68 -3.96 13.72 -20.13
C GLN A 68 -4.78 13.70 -18.83
N PHE A 69 -6.08 14.03 -18.88
CA PHE A 69 -6.90 14.18 -17.69
C PHE A 69 -7.90 13.04 -17.56
N THR A 70 -7.78 12.28 -16.48
CA THR A 70 -8.66 11.16 -16.13
C THR A 70 -9.21 11.32 -14.73
N GLY A 71 -10.34 10.70 -14.46
CA GLY A 71 -10.92 10.67 -13.14
C GLY A 71 -11.66 9.38 -12.89
N GLN A 72 -11.74 8.99 -11.64
CA GLN A 72 -12.57 7.88 -11.21
C GLN A 72 -13.22 8.18 -9.87
N TYR A 73 -14.41 7.62 -9.73
CA TYR A 73 -15.18 7.62 -8.49
C TYR A 73 -15.65 6.20 -8.23
N ALA A 74 -15.54 5.75 -6.97
CA ALA A 74 -16.10 4.49 -6.53
C ALA A 74 -16.89 4.69 -5.23
N TYR A 75 -18.05 4.03 -5.15
CA TYR A 75 -18.83 3.85 -3.95
C TYR A 75 -18.77 2.38 -3.54
N LEU A 76 -18.18 2.10 -2.37
CA LEU A 76 -18.04 0.75 -1.85
C LEU A 76 -19.16 0.50 -0.83
N VAL A 77 -19.78 -0.66 -0.95
CA VAL A 77 -20.77 -1.14 0.03
C VAL A 77 -20.22 -2.25 0.90
N LYS A 78 -19.07 -2.85 0.49
CA LYS A 78 -18.41 -3.90 1.26
C LYS A 78 -16.92 -3.98 0.90
N ARG A 79 -16.09 -4.14 1.92
CA ARG A 79 -14.66 -4.46 1.83
C ARG A 79 -14.50 -5.96 2.07
N ASN A 80 -14.21 -6.75 1.02
CA ASN A 80 -13.93 -8.17 1.14
C ASN A 80 -12.46 -8.32 1.48
N ARG A 81 -12.19 -8.85 2.68
CA ARG A 81 -10.86 -8.84 3.29
C ARG A 81 -10.12 -10.16 3.02
N ILE A 82 -8.80 -10.12 3.10
CA ILE A 82 -7.89 -11.27 2.93
C ILE A 82 -8.01 -12.35 4.02
N PHE A 83 -8.96 -12.25 4.94
CA PHE A 83 -9.13 -13.14 6.11
C PHE A 83 -10.40 -13.98 6.04
N GLY A 84 -11.08 -14.01 4.88
CA GLY A 84 -12.33 -14.72 4.66
C GLY A 84 -13.56 -13.92 5.07
N GLU A 85 -14.74 -14.39 4.65
CA GLU A 85 -16.02 -13.70 4.74
C GLU A 85 -16.39 -13.19 6.16
N GLU A 86 -15.96 -13.91 7.21
CA GLU A 86 -16.23 -13.52 8.60
C GLU A 86 -15.52 -12.21 9.02
N LYS A 87 -14.52 -11.78 8.26
CA LYS A 87 -13.75 -10.55 8.50
C LYS A 87 -14.04 -9.45 7.49
N ASP A 88 -14.99 -9.69 6.60
CA ASP A 88 -15.48 -8.66 5.68
C ASP A 88 -16.17 -7.53 6.45
N ILE A 89 -16.14 -6.34 5.88
CA ILE A 89 -16.65 -5.13 6.52
C ILE A 89 -17.65 -4.46 5.59
N ASP A 90 -18.90 -4.32 6.05
CA ASP A 90 -19.89 -3.48 5.37
C ASP A 90 -19.48 -2.01 5.52
N SER A 91 -19.59 -1.27 4.44
CA SER A 91 -19.09 0.11 4.39
C SER A 91 -19.94 1.01 3.50
N LYS A 92 -19.69 2.31 3.59
CA LYS A 92 -20.24 3.36 2.73
C LYS A 92 -19.11 4.27 2.25
N ASP A 93 -18.05 3.66 1.71
CA ASP A 93 -16.86 4.40 1.33
C ASP A 93 -17.05 5.14 0.01
N HIS A 94 -16.59 6.38 -0.04
CA HIS A 94 -16.49 7.16 -1.26
C HIS A 94 -15.03 7.39 -1.63
N LEU A 95 -14.62 6.94 -2.81
CA LEU A 95 -13.28 7.11 -3.32
C LEU A 95 -13.31 7.96 -4.58
N LEU A 96 -12.70 9.15 -4.52
CA LEU A 96 -12.49 10.03 -5.66
C LEU A 96 -10.99 10.12 -5.96
N ASN A 97 -10.60 9.92 -7.21
CA ASN A 97 -9.23 10.11 -7.68
C ASN A 97 -9.23 10.78 -9.05
N LEU A 98 -8.51 11.90 -9.16
CA LEU A 98 -8.31 12.65 -10.38
C LEU A 98 -6.84 12.61 -10.75
N ALA A 99 -6.50 12.41 -12.01
CA ALA A 99 -5.13 12.31 -12.46
C ALA A 99 -4.87 13.14 -13.71
N TYR A 100 -3.75 13.88 -13.70
CA TYR A 100 -3.25 14.64 -14.82
C TYR A 100 -1.85 14.18 -15.21
N SER A 101 -1.71 13.68 -16.43
CA SER A 101 -0.45 13.21 -16.99
C SER A 101 0.28 14.30 -17.72
N THR A 102 1.58 14.46 -17.43
CA THR A 102 2.49 15.41 -18.10
C THR A 102 3.73 14.67 -18.59
N ASP A 103 4.57 15.34 -19.36
CA ASP A 103 5.88 14.82 -19.79
C ASP A 103 6.85 14.59 -18.61
N LEU A 104 6.58 15.19 -17.46
CA LEU A 104 7.36 15.02 -16.24
C LEU A 104 6.82 13.93 -15.32
N GLY A 105 5.55 13.54 -15.43
CA GLY A 105 4.94 12.55 -14.57
C GLY A 105 3.44 12.73 -14.41
N LYS A 106 2.88 11.98 -13.50
CA LYS A 106 1.45 11.99 -13.17
C LYS A 106 1.22 12.71 -11.85
N LEU A 107 0.39 13.75 -11.88
CA LEU A 107 -0.19 14.38 -10.70
C LEU A 107 -1.53 13.71 -10.41
N SER A 108 -1.73 13.20 -9.21
CA SER A 108 -3.01 12.69 -8.73
C SER A 108 -3.49 13.54 -7.56
N ALA A 109 -4.80 13.85 -7.53
CA ALA A 109 -5.48 14.44 -6.39
C ALA A 109 -6.60 13.48 -5.97
N TYR A 110 -6.75 13.25 -4.68
CA TYR A 110 -7.73 12.30 -4.19
C TYR A 110 -8.44 12.74 -2.91
N ALA A 111 -9.66 12.19 -2.74
CA ALA A 111 -10.43 12.24 -1.52
C ALA A 111 -10.99 10.83 -1.27
N TYR A 112 -10.64 10.24 -0.12
CA TYR A 112 -11.11 8.95 0.32
C TYR A 112 -11.88 9.13 1.63
N LEU A 113 -13.22 9.08 1.52
CA LEU A 113 -14.14 9.24 2.64
C LEU A 113 -14.60 7.85 3.04
N LEU A 114 -14.05 7.34 4.14
CA LEU A 114 -14.30 5.99 4.60
C LEU A 114 -15.31 5.99 5.74
N GLU A 115 -16.34 5.17 5.61
CA GLU A 115 -17.38 4.95 6.62
C GLU A 115 -17.68 3.47 6.76
N VAL A 116 -17.64 2.94 7.98
CA VAL A 116 -17.97 1.55 8.28
C VAL A 116 -19.20 1.45 9.17
N ASP A 117 -20.08 0.49 8.86
CA ASP A 117 -21.33 0.26 9.59
C ASP A 117 -21.14 -0.61 10.85
N GLN A 118 -19.93 -1.16 11.08
CA GLN A 118 -19.59 -1.96 12.24
C GLN A 118 -18.93 -1.10 13.31
N ASN A 119 -18.93 -1.54 14.57
CA ASN A 119 -18.24 -0.88 15.70
C ASN A 119 -16.70 -0.93 15.56
N ILE A 120 -16.19 -0.54 14.40
CA ILE A 120 -14.77 -0.42 14.10
C ILE A 120 -14.51 1.04 13.79
N ASP A 121 -13.66 1.67 14.61
CA ASP A 121 -13.29 3.07 14.43
C ASP A 121 -12.22 3.22 13.33
N ASN A 122 -12.62 3.02 12.09
CA ASN A 122 -11.82 3.32 10.90
C ASN A 122 -12.63 4.09 9.84
N SER A 123 -13.50 4.97 10.31
CA SER A 123 -14.23 5.95 9.52
C SER A 123 -13.40 7.22 9.43
N LEU A 124 -12.75 7.42 8.29
CA LEU A 124 -11.65 8.38 8.09
C LEU A 124 -11.85 9.14 6.79
N ASP A 125 -11.66 10.44 6.84
CA ASP A 125 -11.62 11.30 5.66
C ASP A 125 -10.18 11.66 5.33
N THR A 126 -9.71 11.24 4.17
CA THR A 126 -8.33 11.44 3.71
C THR A 126 -8.30 12.23 2.42
N TYR A 127 -7.55 13.33 2.40
CA TYR A 127 -7.36 14.16 1.22
C TYR A 127 -5.88 14.26 0.89
N GLY A 128 -5.52 14.09 -0.40
CA GLY A 128 -4.10 14.11 -0.73
C GLY A 128 -3.80 14.46 -2.17
N LEU A 129 -2.50 14.74 -2.37
CA LEU A 129 -1.87 15.01 -3.65
C LEU A 129 -0.64 14.14 -3.82
N ARG A 130 -0.49 13.52 -4.98
CA ARG A 130 0.66 12.71 -5.34
C ARG A 130 1.20 13.13 -6.70
N PHE A 131 2.51 13.37 -6.78
CA PHE A 131 3.22 13.51 -8.04
C PHE A 131 4.27 12.41 -8.16
N ALA A 132 4.28 11.68 -9.28
CA ALA A 132 5.28 10.66 -9.52
C ALA A 132 5.67 10.62 -10.99
N GLY A 133 6.96 10.48 -11.25
CA GLY A 133 7.48 10.47 -12.60
C GLY A 133 8.81 9.74 -12.74
N LYS A 134 9.21 9.64 -14.00
CA LYS A 134 10.54 9.19 -14.39
C LYS A 134 11.00 9.97 -15.60
N LYS A 135 12.29 10.28 -15.66
CA LYS A 135 12.88 11.03 -16.78
C LYS A 135 14.22 10.42 -17.20
N PRO A 136 14.43 10.10 -18.47
CA PRO A 136 15.75 9.79 -18.98
C PRO A 136 16.68 10.99 -18.77
N ALA A 137 17.83 10.77 -18.12
CA ALA A 137 18.90 11.75 -17.98
C ALA A 137 20.01 11.52 -19.01
N SER A 138 20.17 10.25 -19.48
CA SER A 138 21.01 9.85 -20.61
C SER A 138 20.46 8.57 -21.23
N GLU A 139 21.18 7.99 -22.22
CA GLU A 139 20.80 6.71 -22.83
C GLU A 139 20.71 5.57 -21.79
N ASP A 140 21.60 5.57 -20.80
CA ASP A 140 21.71 4.51 -19.79
C ASP A 140 21.11 4.87 -18.43
N VAL A 141 20.72 6.13 -18.21
CA VAL A 141 20.28 6.63 -16.90
C VAL A 141 18.86 7.16 -16.94
N THR A 142 18.00 6.62 -16.11
CA THR A 142 16.65 7.13 -15.87
C THR A 142 16.52 7.55 -14.41
N ILE A 143 16.15 8.78 -14.14
CA ILE A 143 15.82 9.30 -12.81
C ILE A 143 14.36 8.97 -12.50
N LEU A 144 14.10 8.53 -11.28
CA LEU A 144 12.77 8.25 -10.74
C LEU A 144 12.51 9.18 -9.54
N TYR A 145 11.31 9.67 -9.41
CA TYR A 145 10.92 10.53 -8.31
C TYR A 145 9.45 10.41 -7.98
N ALA A 146 9.13 10.55 -6.71
CA ALA A 146 7.75 10.70 -6.23
C ALA A 146 7.72 11.61 -5.00
N ALA A 147 6.62 12.33 -4.86
CA ALA A 147 6.26 13.09 -3.67
C ALA A 147 4.76 12.95 -3.46
N GLU A 148 4.35 12.72 -2.21
CA GLU A 148 2.95 12.56 -1.83
C GLU A 148 2.73 13.20 -0.45
N TYR A 149 1.64 13.94 -0.32
CA TYR A 149 1.18 14.51 0.94
C TYR A 149 -0.31 14.28 1.07
N ALA A 150 -0.74 13.91 2.26
CA ALA A 150 -2.15 13.80 2.60
C ALA A 150 -2.39 14.24 4.04
N THR A 151 -3.61 14.67 4.30
CA THR A 151 -4.14 14.91 5.64
C THR A 151 -5.30 13.97 5.90
N GLN A 152 -5.47 13.57 7.14
CA GLN A 152 -6.52 12.64 7.56
C GLN A 152 -7.19 13.15 8.82
N GLU A 153 -8.51 13.20 8.77
CA GLU A 153 -9.37 13.56 9.88
C GLU A 153 -10.46 12.50 10.08
N LYS A 154 -11.16 12.52 11.21
CA LYS A 154 -12.30 11.63 11.39
C LYS A 154 -13.42 12.01 10.43
N SER A 155 -14.13 11.00 9.90
CA SER A 155 -15.41 11.23 9.23
C SER A 155 -16.52 11.56 10.24
N GLU A 156 -17.67 12.06 9.77
CA GLU A 156 -18.85 12.30 10.63
C GLU A 156 -19.28 11.03 11.39
N ALA A 157 -19.02 9.84 10.85
CA ALA A 157 -19.33 8.55 11.46
C ALA A 157 -18.27 8.07 12.47
N GLY A 158 -17.09 8.69 12.52
CA GLY A 158 -15.99 8.32 13.40
C GLY A 158 -16.23 8.70 14.86
N SER A 159 -15.67 7.92 15.79
CA SER A 159 -15.86 8.08 17.23
C SER A 159 -14.81 8.96 17.91
N ALA A 160 -13.63 9.08 17.33
CA ALA A 160 -12.51 9.84 17.88
C ALA A 160 -12.20 11.10 17.05
N ASP A 161 -11.89 12.21 17.71
CA ASP A 161 -11.24 13.34 17.04
C ASP A 161 -9.80 12.90 16.69
N LEU A 162 -9.37 13.15 15.47
CA LEU A 162 -8.03 12.87 15.00
C LEU A 162 -7.64 13.84 13.89
N ASP A 163 -6.37 14.18 13.84
CA ASP A 163 -5.77 15.03 12.81
C ASP A 163 -4.33 14.53 12.59
N ALA A 164 -4.06 13.89 11.48
CA ALA A 164 -2.76 13.35 11.18
C ALA A 164 -2.38 13.59 9.72
N ASP A 165 -1.09 13.81 9.49
CA ASP A 165 -0.54 14.05 8.16
C ASP A 165 0.27 12.86 7.65
N TYR A 166 0.34 12.74 6.35
CA TYR A 166 1.16 11.78 5.62
C TYR A 166 2.10 12.50 4.66
N LEU A 167 3.36 12.10 4.68
CA LEU A 167 4.37 12.56 3.73
C LEU A 167 5.15 11.37 3.16
N ALA A 168 5.30 11.30 1.84
CA ALA A 168 6.24 10.37 1.23
C ALA A 168 7.07 11.06 0.15
N LEU A 169 8.38 10.82 0.20
CA LEU A 169 9.35 11.31 -0.77
C LEU A 169 10.19 10.14 -1.27
N GLU A 170 10.37 10.02 -2.57
CA GLU A 170 11.23 8.99 -3.17
C GLU A 170 12.08 9.61 -4.29
N LEU A 171 13.36 9.32 -4.29
CA LEU A 171 14.29 9.63 -5.37
C LEU A 171 15.06 8.37 -5.75
N GLY A 172 15.23 8.13 -7.04
CA GLY A 172 15.96 6.96 -7.50
C GLY A 172 16.59 7.15 -8.87
N ALA A 173 17.43 6.19 -9.21
CA ALA A 173 18.02 6.09 -10.54
C ALA A 173 18.03 4.64 -11.02
N SER A 174 17.79 4.45 -12.31
CA SER A 174 18.01 3.18 -13.00
C SER A 174 19.19 3.36 -13.96
N VAL A 175 20.23 2.55 -13.78
CA VAL A 175 21.47 2.59 -14.56
C VAL A 175 21.78 1.18 -15.01
N SER A 176 21.88 0.95 -16.34
CA SER A 176 22.25 -0.35 -16.92
C SER A 176 21.48 -1.56 -16.32
N GLY A 177 20.18 -1.37 -16.04
CA GLY A 177 19.31 -2.42 -15.50
C GLY A 177 19.37 -2.61 -13.96
N ILE A 178 20.18 -1.82 -13.26
CA ILE A 178 20.16 -1.71 -11.79
C ILE A 178 19.36 -0.49 -11.42
N THR A 179 18.39 -0.63 -10.53
CA THR A 179 17.59 0.48 -9.98
C THR A 179 17.89 0.61 -8.50
N ALA A 180 18.29 1.80 -8.08
CA ALA A 180 18.46 2.16 -6.68
C ALA A 180 17.52 3.31 -6.33
N LYS A 181 16.97 3.30 -5.10
CA LYS A 181 16.09 4.32 -4.58
C LYS A 181 16.40 4.63 -3.13
N LEU A 182 16.21 5.87 -2.75
CA LEU A 182 16.12 6.37 -1.39
C LEU A 182 14.71 6.90 -1.18
N GLY A 183 14.07 6.52 -0.10
CA GLY A 183 12.74 7.00 0.25
C GLY A 183 12.65 7.39 1.71
N PHE A 184 11.72 8.27 1.98
CA PHE A 184 11.25 8.65 3.31
C PHE A 184 9.73 8.65 3.28
N GLU A 185 9.12 7.95 4.23
CA GLU A 185 7.68 7.93 4.43
C GLU A 185 7.38 8.24 5.90
N SER A 186 6.47 9.19 6.14
CA SER A 186 5.95 9.50 7.46
C SER A 186 4.44 9.30 7.46
N LEU A 187 3.98 8.46 8.35
CA LEU A 187 2.58 8.33 8.77
C LEU A 187 2.50 9.01 10.14
N GLY A 188 2.19 10.29 10.14
CA GLY A 188 2.27 11.15 11.30
C GLY A 188 1.33 10.74 12.43
N SER A 189 1.55 11.31 13.59
CA SER A 189 0.79 11.06 14.81
C SER A 189 -0.01 12.29 15.22
N ASP A 190 -1.23 12.08 15.68
CA ASP A 190 -1.98 13.07 16.44
C ASP A 190 -1.54 13.00 17.93
N GLU A 191 -0.50 13.74 18.27
CA GLU A 191 0.03 13.89 19.63
C GLU A 191 0.31 12.57 20.39
N GLY A 192 0.57 11.47 19.70
CA GLY A 192 0.80 10.14 20.29
C GLY A 192 -0.46 9.34 20.61
N ASN A 193 -1.64 9.81 20.20
CA ASN A 193 -2.94 9.17 20.45
C ASN A 193 -3.48 8.43 19.25
N TYR A 194 -3.03 8.79 18.04
CA TYR A 194 -3.47 8.19 16.80
C TYR A 194 -2.38 8.32 15.73
N GLY A 195 -2.09 7.23 15.02
CA GLY A 195 -1.20 7.24 13.85
C GLY A 195 -1.99 7.22 12.54
N PHE A 196 -1.57 8.02 11.55
CA PHE A 196 -2.18 8.06 10.22
C PHE A 196 -2.42 6.67 9.64
N SER A 197 -3.65 6.33 9.29
CA SER A 197 -4.04 4.97 8.92
C SER A 197 -4.36 4.81 7.43
N THR A 198 -4.05 3.65 6.87
CA THR A 198 -4.34 3.31 5.47
C THR A 198 -5.07 1.97 5.34
N PRO A 199 -6.34 1.88 5.81
CA PRO A 199 -7.05 0.62 6.00
C PRO A 199 -7.36 -0.18 4.72
N LEU A 200 -7.32 0.46 3.54
CA LEU A 200 -7.54 -0.21 2.25
C LEU A 200 -6.23 -0.47 1.47
N ALA A 201 -5.08 -0.25 2.08
CA ALA A 201 -3.77 -0.38 1.43
C ALA A 201 -3.38 -1.82 1.10
N THR A 202 -2.44 -1.99 0.18
CA THR A 202 -1.62 -3.20 0.08
C THR A 202 -0.49 -3.13 1.11
N LEU A 203 -0.83 -3.25 2.39
CA LEU A 203 0.04 -2.94 3.53
C LEU A 203 1.41 -3.64 3.47
N HIS A 204 1.44 -4.94 3.18
CA HIS A 204 2.68 -5.74 3.05
C HIS A 204 3.71 -5.22 2.02
N LYS A 205 3.32 -4.29 1.17
CA LYS A 205 4.22 -3.67 0.17
C LYS A 205 5.08 -2.57 0.79
N PHE A 206 4.71 -2.06 1.95
CA PHE A 206 5.26 -0.86 2.58
C PHE A 206 5.75 -1.19 3.99
N ASN A 207 6.67 -0.38 4.50
CA ASN A 207 7.16 -0.40 5.88
C ASN A 207 7.63 -1.79 6.35
N GLY A 208 8.38 -2.48 5.48
CA GLY A 208 8.99 -3.78 5.75
C GLY A 208 8.09 -5.00 5.53
N TRP A 209 8.67 -6.11 5.09
CA TRP A 209 7.95 -7.36 4.81
C TRP A 209 7.76 -8.25 6.03
N ALA A 210 8.46 -7.97 7.13
CA ALA A 210 8.19 -8.64 8.41
C ALA A 210 6.79 -8.31 8.98
N ASP A 211 6.08 -7.35 8.35
CA ASP A 211 4.71 -6.95 8.71
C ASP A 211 4.61 -6.42 10.15
N GLN A 212 5.65 -5.74 10.66
CA GLN A 212 5.63 -5.15 12.00
C GLN A 212 4.72 -3.92 12.07
N PHE A 213 4.52 -3.25 10.93
CA PHE A 213 3.82 -1.97 10.80
C PHE A 213 2.64 -2.05 9.82
N LEU A 214 1.86 -3.17 9.81
CA LEU A 214 0.59 -3.25 9.08
C LEU A 214 -0.46 -2.25 9.60
N GLY A 215 -0.40 -1.92 10.88
CA GLY A 215 -1.09 -0.78 11.49
C GLY A 215 -0.05 0.22 11.98
N THR A 216 -0.28 1.49 11.72
CA THR A 216 0.56 2.57 12.22
C THR A 216 0.45 2.61 13.75
N PRO A 217 1.56 2.67 14.51
CA PRO A 217 1.51 2.95 15.94
C PRO A 217 0.82 4.29 16.24
N ASP A 218 0.25 4.44 17.42
CA ASP A 218 -0.36 5.72 17.85
C ASP A 218 0.66 6.88 17.83
N GLN A 219 1.94 6.56 18.06
CA GLN A 219 3.05 7.51 17.97
C GLN A 219 3.47 7.87 16.54
N GLY A 220 2.75 7.36 15.52
CA GLY A 220 3.15 7.49 14.13
C GLY A 220 4.28 6.56 13.72
N LEU A 221 4.67 6.62 12.47
CA LEU A 221 5.74 5.82 11.89
C LEU A 221 6.49 6.65 10.85
N GLU A 222 7.77 6.79 11.02
CA GLU A 222 8.68 7.26 9.99
C GLU A 222 9.53 6.10 9.47
N ASP A 223 9.63 5.96 8.16
CA ASP A 223 10.38 4.90 7.48
C ASP A 223 11.37 5.54 6.50
N MET A 224 12.65 5.52 6.84
CA MET A 224 13.72 5.87 5.90
C MET A 224 14.24 4.59 5.27
N TYR A 225 14.15 4.45 3.94
CA TYR A 225 14.57 3.24 3.28
C TYR A 225 15.49 3.45 2.09
N VAL A 226 16.35 2.47 1.86
CA VAL A 226 17.16 2.33 0.65
C VAL A 226 16.83 1.02 -0.03
N SER A 227 16.55 1.05 -1.33
CA SER A 227 16.28 -0.17 -2.09
C SER A 227 17.18 -0.29 -3.32
N VAL A 228 17.58 -1.52 -3.63
CA VAL A 228 18.31 -1.85 -4.86
C VAL A 228 17.63 -3.05 -5.52
N GLY A 229 17.39 -2.95 -6.82
CA GLY A 229 16.79 -4.01 -7.60
C GLY A 229 17.47 -4.20 -8.95
N THR A 230 17.53 -5.44 -9.42
CA THR A 230 18.07 -5.77 -10.74
C THR A 230 17.44 -7.06 -11.28
N LYS A 231 17.75 -7.37 -12.54
CA LYS A 231 17.38 -8.65 -13.17
C LYS A 231 18.59 -9.30 -13.81
N VAL A 232 19.02 -10.46 -13.28
CA VAL A 232 20.17 -11.23 -13.76
C VAL A 232 19.69 -12.59 -14.24
N SER A 233 19.99 -12.96 -15.47
CA SER A 233 19.60 -14.27 -16.08
C SER A 233 18.11 -14.60 -15.92
N GLY A 234 17.26 -13.56 -16.01
CA GLY A 234 15.81 -13.69 -15.85
C GLY A 234 15.31 -13.75 -14.40
N ILE A 235 16.21 -13.78 -13.41
CA ILE A 235 15.88 -13.71 -11.99
C ILE A 235 15.79 -12.23 -11.58
N LYS A 236 14.64 -11.81 -11.04
CA LYS A 236 14.48 -10.52 -10.38
C LYS A 236 15.07 -10.63 -8.98
N LEU A 237 16.00 -9.77 -8.66
CA LEU A 237 16.60 -9.62 -7.33
C LEU A 237 16.25 -8.26 -6.77
N ALA A 238 15.95 -8.18 -5.48
CA ALA A 238 15.80 -6.93 -4.76
C ALA A 238 16.32 -7.08 -3.33
N ALA A 239 16.86 -5.98 -2.81
CA ALA A 239 17.18 -5.80 -1.41
C ALA A 239 16.68 -4.43 -0.96
N ILE A 240 16.09 -4.36 0.23
CA ILE A 240 15.62 -3.12 0.85
C ILE A 240 16.16 -3.10 2.28
N TYR A 241 16.61 -1.95 2.72
CA TYR A 241 16.91 -1.67 4.12
C TYR A 241 15.98 -0.57 4.59
N HIS A 242 15.36 -0.77 5.73
CA HIS A 242 14.47 0.15 6.42
C HIS A 242 15.06 0.55 7.77
N ASP A 243 14.87 1.81 8.13
CA ASP A 243 15.16 2.37 9.44
C ASP A 243 13.90 3.06 9.94
N PHE A 244 13.32 2.54 11.01
CA PHE A 244 12.00 2.94 11.52
C PHE A 244 12.12 3.76 12.78
N SER A 245 11.43 4.91 12.81
CA SER A 245 11.29 5.74 14.01
C SER A 245 9.83 6.15 14.23
N ALA A 246 9.49 6.52 15.45
CA ALA A 246 8.20 7.11 15.78
C ALA A 246 8.23 8.62 15.51
N ASP A 247 7.14 9.17 14.94
CA ASP A 247 6.96 10.60 14.73
C ASP A 247 6.89 11.36 16.08
N VAL A 248 6.21 10.76 17.07
CA VAL A 248 6.15 11.28 18.45
C VAL A 248 6.83 10.29 19.39
N SER A 249 7.81 10.74 20.15
CA SER A 249 8.52 9.86 21.07
C SER A 249 7.63 9.36 22.22
N ASN A 250 7.80 8.09 22.59
CA ASN A 250 7.12 7.45 23.71
C ASN A 250 8.06 7.40 24.93
N GLY A 251 7.84 8.28 25.90
CA GLY A 251 8.66 8.34 27.11
C GLY A 251 10.15 8.69 26.85
N GLY A 252 10.43 9.38 25.74
CA GLY A 252 11.79 9.75 25.31
C GLY A 252 12.43 8.73 24.37
N SER A 253 11.72 7.66 23.99
CA SER A 253 12.14 6.65 23.02
C SER A 253 11.43 6.88 21.68
N ASP A 254 12.13 6.74 20.56
CA ASP A 254 11.63 6.88 19.20
C ASP A 254 12.11 5.79 18.23
N ASP A 255 13.12 4.99 18.60
CA ASP A 255 13.63 3.91 17.77
C ASP A 255 12.65 2.73 17.71
N LEU A 256 12.06 2.51 16.51
CA LEU A 256 11.16 1.40 16.21
C LEU A 256 11.89 0.19 15.60
N GLY A 257 13.18 0.31 15.33
CA GLY A 257 14.02 -0.77 14.80
C GLY A 257 14.33 -0.67 13.32
N THR A 258 14.95 -1.71 12.81
CA THR A 258 15.40 -1.79 11.41
C THR A 258 14.96 -3.08 10.75
N GLU A 259 14.90 -3.09 9.41
CA GLU A 259 14.55 -4.31 8.66
C GLU A 259 15.42 -4.44 7.39
N VAL A 260 15.79 -5.67 7.07
CA VAL A 260 16.39 -6.02 5.78
C VAL A 260 15.47 -6.98 5.04
N ASP A 261 15.08 -6.60 3.83
CA ASP A 261 14.22 -7.37 2.95
C ASP A 261 14.96 -7.88 1.72
N LEU A 262 14.84 -9.16 1.41
CA LEU A 262 15.48 -9.80 0.27
C LEU A 262 14.46 -10.54 -0.60
N LEU A 263 14.57 -10.40 -1.93
CA LEU A 263 13.72 -11.06 -2.91
C LEU A 263 14.54 -11.68 -4.02
N ALA A 264 14.21 -12.94 -4.37
CA ALA A 264 14.62 -13.57 -5.62
C ALA A 264 13.40 -14.22 -6.28
N ALA A 265 13.00 -13.77 -7.48
CA ALA A 265 11.83 -14.28 -8.19
C ALA A 265 12.11 -14.50 -9.66
N LYS A 266 11.55 -15.57 -10.25
CA LYS A 266 11.73 -15.94 -11.65
C LYS A 266 10.43 -16.36 -12.30
N LYS A 267 10.20 -15.89 -13.52
CA LYS A 267 9.25 -16.46 -14.46
C LYS A 267 9.97 -17.55 -15.23
N PHE A 268 9.60 -18.82 -15.05
CA PHE A 268 10.21 -19.96 -15.71
C PHE A 268 9.74 -20.08 -17.16
N ASN A 269 8.43 -19.86 -17.36
CA ASN A 269 7.76 -19.82 -18.66
C ASN A 269 6.45 -19.03 -18.53
N ASP A 270 5.56 -19.08 -19.53
CA ASP A 270 4.30 -18.31 -19.50
C ASP A 270 3.30 -18.83 -18.47
N THR A 271 3.41 -20.09 -18.07
CA THR A 271 2.54 -20.74 -17.10
C THR A 271 3.11 -20.66 -15.67
N TYR A 272 4.42 -20.90 -15.48
CA TYR A 272 5.02 -21.08 -14.16
C TYR A 272 5.95 -19.94 -13.76
N SER A 273 5.81 -19.50 -12.51
CA SER A 273 6.72 -18.57 -11.85
C SER A 273 6.91 -18.99 -10.38
N GLY A 274 7.97 -18.49 -9.74
CA GLY A 274 8.20 -18.75 -8.33
C GLY A 274 9.23 -17.81 -7.76
N GLY A 275 9.41 -17.84 -6.45
CA GLY A 275 10.38 -17.01 -5.77
C GLY A 275 10.57 -17.33 -4.30
N LEU A 276 11.52 -16.61 -3.75
CA LEU A 276 11.91 -16.59 -2.36
C LEU A 276 11.83 -15.14 -1.87
N LYS A 277 11.33 -14.94 -0.68
CA LYS A 277 11.37 -13.67 0.04
C LYS A 277 11.84 -13.93 1.46
N TYR A 278 12.65 -13.04 1.99
CA TYR A 278 13.12 -13.10 3.37
C TYR A 278 13.12 -11.71 3.96
N ALA A 279 12.62 -11.57 5.18
CA ALA A 279 12.60 -10.33 5.96
C ALA A 279 13.27 -10.59 7.30
N MET A 280 14.15 -9.68 7.71
CA MET A 280 14.86 -9.70 9.00
C MET A 280 14.62 -8.37 9.70
N TYR A 281 13.71 -8.36 10.66
CA TYR A 281 13.43 -7.20 11.50
C TYR A 281 14.17 -7.31 12.83
N SER A 282 14.89 -6.27 13.18
CA SER A 282 15.53 -6.08 14.48
C SER A 282 14.80 -4.99 15.25
N ALA A 283 14.28 -5.34 16.43
CA ALA A 283 13.53 -4.42 17.26
C ALA A 283 14.40 -3.29 17.82
N GLY A 284 13.83 -2.10 17.87
CA GLY A 284 14.42 -0.93 18.53
C GLY A 284 14.12 -0.89 20.03
N ASP A 285 13.69 0.26 20.51
CA ASP A 285 13.42 0.50 21.92
C ASP A 285 12.31 -0.39 22.49
N ALA A 286 12.55 -0.94 23.68
CA ALA A 286 11.60 -1.81 24.38
C ALA A 286 10.25 -1.13 24.70
N ALA A 287 10.20 0.20 24.69
CA ALA A 287 8.98 1.00 24.91
C ALA A 287 7.85 0.70 23.92
N PHE A 288 8.19 0.22 22.71
CA PHE A 288 7.24 -0.10 21.65
C PHE A 288 6.79 -1.56 21.63
N GLY A 289 7.36 -2.43 22.50
CA GLY A 289 6.95 -3.83 22.64
C GLY A 289 7.17 -4.70 21.41
N LYS A 290 7.99 -4.24 20.45
CA LYS A 290 8.37 -5.01 19.26
C LYS A 290 9.42 -6.07 19.64
N VAL A 291 9.53 -7.10 18.83
CA VAL A 291 10.51 -8.18 19.01
C VAL A 291 11.18 -8.51 17.68
N ASP A 292 12.42 -8.95 17.72
CA ASP A 292 13.13 -9.44 16.55
C ASP A 292 12.28 -10.49 15.82
N THR A 293 12.17 -10.33 14.53
CA THR A 293 11.27 -11.15 13.72
C THR A 293 11.87 -11.48 12.37
N ASP A 294 12.08 -12.77 12.13
CA ASP A 294 12.47 -13.30 10.82
C ASP A 294 11.27 -13.95 10.13
N LYS A 295 11.05 -13.62 8.85
CA LYS A 295 10.03 -14.28 8.03
C LYS A 295 10.63 -14.74 6.70
N ALA A 296 10.22 -15.92 6.26
CA ALA A 296 10.61 -16.48 4.97
C ALA A 296 9.38 -16.96 4.21
N TRP A 297 9.36 -16.68 2.89
CA TRP A 297 8.32 -17.17 1.99
C TRP A 297 8.97 -17.86 0.79
N VAL A 298 8.36 -18.98 0.41
CA VAL A 298 8.65 -19.69 -0.84
C VAL A 298 7.33 -19.89 -1.55
N TRP A 299 7.26 -19.53 -2.82
CA TRP A 299 6.06 -19.77 -3.61
C TRP A 299 6.37 -20.29 -5.00
N VAL A 300 5.41 -21.02 -5.53
CA VAL A 300 5.30 -21.38 -6.94
C VAL A 300 3.90 -20.97 -7.39
N SER A 301 3.81 -20.34 -8.54
CA SER A 301 2.55 -19.93 -9.14
C SER A 301 2.39 -20.55 -10.51
N ALA A 302 1.17 -21.04 -10.79
CA ALA A 302 0.77 -21.52 -12.12
C ALA A 302 -0.42 -20.69 -12.60
N LYS A 303 -0.35 -20.19 -13.84
CA LYS A 303 -1.40 -19.42 -14.50
C LYS A 303 -1.77 -20.10 -15.82
N PHE A 304 -3.05 -20.51 -15.88
CA PHE A 304 -3.64 -21.17 -17.06
C PHE A 304 -4.57 -20.25 -17.82
#